data_ca900c0d1046760ac9d5f0101d045c86
#
_entry.id   ca900c0d1046760ac9d5f0101d045c86
#
_cell.length_a   1.000
_cell.length_b   1.000
_cell.length_c   1.000
_cell.angle_alpha   90.00
_cell.angle_beta   90.00
_cell.angle_gamma   90.00
#
_symmetry.space_group_name_H-M   'P 1'
#
loop_
_entity.id
_entity.type
_entity.pdbx_description
1 polymer ?
#
loop_
_entity_poly.entity_id
_entity_poly.type
_entity_poly.pdbx_seq_one_letter_code
_entity_poly.pdbx_strand_id
1 'polypeptide(L)'
;NAYTSFEETVYMLEIPADDPQILKTSLLVLHDWASAVSFDSEEIEKERGVVTEEWRLSQGLNRRITEKQIPLLLKDSQFENRLPIGDMNIIKTIKRERILDFYKKWYRPENMAIVAVGDIDEAKLEKAIKEVMNDIPSSSEVKQSPVYDLPVQTKKEIAIIKDKEQKYPVINIYMRKDDFGAIKTKEDVRNSLLNQISAS
;
A
#
# COMPACT_ATOMS: atom_id res chain seq x y z
N ASN A 1 4.16 -9.77 -8.71
CA ASN A 1 3.97 -9.49 -7.29
C ASN A 1 3.20 -8.18 -7.10
N ALA A 2 2.50 -8.06 -5.95
CA ALA A 2 1.86 -6.81 -5.56
C ALA A 2 1.86 -6.68 -4.03
N TYR A 3 1.78 -5.46 -3.53
CA TYR A 3 1.51 -5.19 -2.12
C TYR A 3 0.60 -3.97 -1.96
N THR A 4 -0.09 -3.92 -0.84
CA THR A 4 -0.91 -2.77 -0.43
C THR A 4 -0.43 -2.26 0.92
N SER A 5 -0.24 -0.95 1.02
CA SER A 5 -0.01 -0.25 2.28
C SER A 5 -1.24 0.60 2.66
N PHE A 6 -1.09 1.56 3.56
CA PHE A 6 -2.18 2.44 3.98
C PHE A 6 -2.66 3.37 2.86
N GLU A 7 -1.77 3.80 1.97
CA GLU A 7 -2.03 4.88 1.00
C GLU A 7 -1.71 4.49 -0.44
N GLU A 8 -1.11 3.32 -0.67
CA GLU A 8 -0.71 2.88 -1.99
C GLU A 8 -0.93 1.40 -2.22
N THR A 9 -1.10 1.03 -3.47
CA THR A 9 -0.97 -0.35 -3.97
C THR A 9 0.08 -0.34 -5.07
N VAL A 10 1.06 -1.22 -4.96
CA VAL A 10 2.15 -1.33 -5.92
C VAL A 10 2.08 -2.68 -6.62
N TYR A 11 2.06 -2.65 -7.93
CA TYR A 11 2.13 -3.82 -8.80
C TYR A 11 3.53 -3.91 -9.40
N MET A 12 4.14 -5.08 -9.34
CA MET A 12 5.52 -5.28 -9.76
C MET A 12 5.63 -6.43 -10.74
N LEU A 13 6.33 -6.17 -11.84
CA LEU A 13 6.77 -7.20 -12.78
C LEU A 13 8.30 -7.17 -12.85
N GLU A 14 8.90 -8.33 -12.71
CA GLU A 14 10.32 -8.55 -12.95
C GLU A 14 10.46 -9.36 -14.22
N ILE A 15 11.15 -8.80 -15.20
CA ILE A 15 11.23 -9.34 -16.56
C ILE A 15 12.67 -9.27 -17.08
N PRO A 16 13.06 -10.15 -18.03
CA PRO A 16 14.29 -10.00 -18.79
C PRO A 16 14.30 -8.66 -19.55
N ALA A 17 15.43 -7.94 -19.50
CA ALA A 17 15.57 -6.63 -20.14
C ALA A 17 15.89 -6.70 -21.64
N ASP A 18 16.31 -7.86 -22.12
CA ASP A 18 16.82 -8.11 -23.48
C ASP A 18 15.77 -8.60 -24.48
N ASP A 19 14.53 -8.88 -24.03
CA ASP A 19 13.43 -9.33 -24.92
C ASP A 19 12.36 -8.23 -25.10
N PRO A 20 12.35 -7.56 -26.27
CA PRO A 20 11.37 -6.52 -26.56
C PRO A 20 9.91 -7.01 -26.55
N GLN A 21 9.66 -8.29 -26.86
CA GLN A 21 8.31 -8.85 -26.88
C GLN A 21 7.79 -9.06 -25.46
N ILE A 22 8.66 -9.51 -24.55
CA ILE A 22 8.32 -9.65 -23.13
C ILE A 22 8.04 -8.26 -22.53
N LEU A 23 8.90 -7.27 -22.83
CA LEU A 23 8.69 -5.88 -22.39
C LEU A 23 7.32 -5.37 -22.85
N LYS A 24 7.00 -5.51 -24.14
CA LYS A 24 5.72 -5.05 -24.68
C LYS A 24 4.53 -5.75 -23.99
N THR A 25 4.59 -7.06 -23.82
CA THR A 25 3.53 -7.83 -23.15
C THR A 25 3.38 -7.38 -21.69
N SER A 26 4.48 -7.13 -20.99
CA SER A 26 4.46 -6.68 -19.60
C SER A 26 3.85 -5.30 -19.45
N LEU A 27 4.13 -4.37 -20.37
CA LEU A 27 3.49 -3.06 -20.39
C LEU A 27 1.98 -3.17 -20.64
N LEU A 28 1.53 -4.09 -21.51
CA LEU A 28 0.10 -4.37 -21.72
C LEU A 28 -0.55 -4.93 -20.44
N VAL A 29 0.13 -5.83 -19.72
CA VAL A 29 -0.38 -6.34 -18.43
C VAL A 29 -0.54 -5.21 -17.42
N LEU A 30 0.44 -4.31 -17.31
CA LEU A 30 0.35 -3.14 -16.43
C LEU A 30 -0.79 -2.20 -16.85
N HIS A 31 -0.98 -1.99 -18.15
CA HIS A 31 -2.09 -1.22 -18.70
C HIS A 31 -3.45 -1.83 -18.30
N ASP A 32 -3.61 -3.14 -18.47
CA ASP A 32 -4.86 -3.82 -18.14
C ASP A 32 -5.15 -3.80 -16.64
N TRP A 33 -4.13 -3.93 -15.81
CA TRP A 33 -4.30 -3.74 -14.36
C TRP A 33 -4.70 -2.31 -14.01
N ALA A 34 -4.18 -1.32 -14.73
CA ALA A 34 -4.48 0.09 -14.49
C ALA A 34 -5.89 0.50 -14.94
N SER A 35 -6.42 -0.09 -16.02
CA SER A 35 -7.64 0.45 -16.67
C SER A 35 -8.66 -0.57 -17.16
N ALA A 36 -8.31 -1.85 -17.27
CA ALA A 36 -9.13 -2.83 -17.99
C ALA A 36 -9.47 -4.10 -17.18
N VAL A 37 -9.45 -4.03 -15.84
CA VAL A 37 -9.83 -5.17 -15.00
C VAL A 37 -11.32 -5.52 -15.21
N SER A 38 -11.62 -6.77 -15.51
CA SER A 38 -12.98 -7.24 -15.85
C SER A 38 -13.95 -7.32 -14.68
N PHE A 39 -13.43 -7.50 -13.47
CA PHE A 39 -14.24 -7.73 -12.26
C PHE A 39 -15.25 -8.86 -12.41
N ASP A 40 -14.83 -9.96 -13.02
CA ASP A 40 -15.65 -11.16 -13.12
C ASP A 40 -16.12 -11.62 -11.75
N SER A 41 -17.41 -11.96 -11.64
CA SER A 41 -18.01 -12.29 -10.35
C SER A 41 -17.48 -13.60 -9.76
N GLU A 42 -17.17 -14.59 -10.61
CA GLU A 42 -16.61 -15.87 -10.15
C GLU A 42 -15.18 -15.68 -9.65
N GLU A 43 -14.39 -14.86 -10.35
CA GLU A 43 -13.02 -14.54 -9.94
C GLU A 43 -13.00 -13.72 -8.64
N ILE A 44 -13.93 -12.79 -8.43
CA ILE A 44 -14.08 -12.09 -7.16
C ILE A 44 -14.37 -13.06 -6.01
N GLU A 45 -15.24 -14.05 -6.21
CA GLU A 45 -15.55 -15.01 -5.14
C GLU A 45 -14.36 -15.96 -4.87
N LYS A 46 -13.59 -16.34 -5.87
CA LYS A 46 -12.34 -17.10 -5.69
C LYS A 46 -11.32 -16.29 -4.89
N GLU A 47 -11.10 -15.02 -5.26
CA GLU A 47 -10.15 -14.13 -4.61
C GLU A 47 -10.57 -13.82 -3.17
N ARG A 48 -11.85 -13.70 -2.90
CA ARG A 48 -12.39 -13.59 -1.53
C ARG A 48 -11.96 -14.77 -0.65
N GLY A 49 -11.95 -15.97 -1.22
CA GLY A 49 -11.42 -17.18 -0.57
C GLY A 49 -9.92 -17.05 -0.27
N VAL A 50 -9.14 -16.61 -1.25
CA VAL A 50 -7.68 -16.43 -1.11
C VAL A 50 -7.36 -15.41 0.00
N VAL A 51 -7.97 -14.23 -0.02
CA VAL A 51 -7.75 -13.19 1.01
C VAL A 51 -8.18 -13.67 2.40
N THR A 52 -9.26 -14.44 2.49
CA THR A 52 -9.72 -15.02 3.76
C THR A 52 -8.70 -16.01 4.31
N GLU A 53 -8.11 -16.87 3.47
CA GLU A 53 -7.07 -17.81 3.86
C GLU A 53 -5.77 -17.10 4.22
N GLU A 54 -5.37 -16.06 3.50
CA GLU A 54 -4.23 -15.23 3.86
C GLU A 54 -4.40 -14.64 5.26
N TRP A 55 -5.57 -14.06 5.54
CA TRP A 55 -5.90 -13.57 6.87
C TRP A 55 -5.82 -14.69 7.92
N ARG A 56 -6.39 -15.87 7.64
CA ARG A 56 -6.36 -17.02 8.57
C ARG A 56 -4.94 -17.47 8.87
N LEU A 57 -4.10 -17.58 7.85
CA LEU A 57 -2.70 -18.00 8.00
C LEU A 57 -1.86 -16.97 8.74
N SER A 58 -2.20 -15.68 8.62
CA SER A 58 -1.49 -14.61 9.32
C SER A 58 -1.79 -14.53 10.83
N GLN A 59 -2.76 -15.28 11.36
CA GLN A 59 -3.26 -15.20 12.76
C GLN A 59 -2.29 -15.77 13.82
N GLY A 60 -0.99 -15.49 13.69
CA GLY A 60 0.01 -15.80 14.71
C GLY A 60 0.06 -14.77 15.86
N LEU A 61 0.88 -15.03 16.87
CA LEU A 61 1.11 -14.15 18.02
C LEU A 61 1.38 -12.69 17.61
N ASN A 62 2.34 -12.48 16.71
CA ASN A 62 2.71 -11.14 16.28
C ASN A 62 1.54 -10.37 15.67
N ARG A 63 0.74 -11.03 14.86
CA ARG A 63 -0.45 -10.43 14.25
C ARG A 63 -1.45 -9.96 15.29
N ARG A 64 -1.79 -10.84 16.25
CA ARG A 64 -2.74 -10.52 17.32
C ARG A 64 -2.27 -9.37 18.21
N ILE A 65 -0.94 -9.27 18.44
CA ILE A 65 -0.35 -8.15 19.16
C ILE A 65 -0.45 -6.87 18.31
N THR A 66 -0.04 -6.93 17.04
CA THR A 66 -0.09 -5.79 16.11
C THR A 66 -1.51 -5.23 15.95
N GLU A 67 -2.51 -6.07 15.80
CA GLU A 67 -3.92 -5.65 15.70
C GLU A 67 -4.42 -4.89 16.92
N LYS A 68 -3.84 -5.15 18.10
CA LYS A 68 -4.14 -4.40 19.33
C LYS A 68 -3.28 -3.14 19.48
N GLN A 69 -2.07 -3.14 18.92
CA GLN A 69 -1.15 -2.00 19.01
C GLN A 69 -1.47 -0.90 18.01
N ILE A 70 -1.77 -1.26 16.77
CA ILE A 70 -1.98 -0.28 15.69
C ILE A 70 -3.07 0.75 16.01
N PRO A 71 -4.27 0.36 16.52
CA PRO A 71 -5.27 1.34 16.91
C PRO A 71 -4.81 2.31 18.00
N LEU A 72 -3.94 1.87 18.91
CA LEU A 72 -3.36 2.74 19.94
C LEU A 72 -2.31 3.68 19.37
N LEU A 73 -1.45 3.17 18.48
CA LEU A 73 -0.39 3.96 17.86
C LEU A 73 -0.93 4.97 16.85
N LEU A 74 -2.01 4.64 16.14
CA LEU A 74 -2.62 5.47 15.11
C LEU A 74 -3.93 6.13 15.57
N LYS A 75 -4.16 6.16 16.87
CA LYS A 75 -5.35 6.72 17.49
C LYS A 75 -5.67 8.13 17.00
N ASP A 76 -6.95 8.39 16.82
CA ASP A 76 -7.50 9.65 16.32
C ASP A 76 -7.07 10.00 14.87
N SER A 77 -6.43 9.05 14.17
CA SER A 77 -6.15 9.18 12.74
C SER A 77 -7.10 8.32 11.91
N GLN A 78 -7.18 8.61 10.63
CA GLN A 78 -7.94 7.74 9.72
C GLN A 78 -7.34 6.33 9.55
N PHE A 79 -6.09 6.11 9.96
CA PHE A 79 -5.40 4.82 9.86
C PHE A 79 -5.70 3.88 11.02
N GLU A 80 -6.30 4.38 12.10
CA GLU A 80 -6.56 3.64 13.35
C GLU A 80 -7.19 2.26 13.10
N ASN A 81 -8.17 2.18 12.18
CA ASN A 81 -8.92 0.96 11.88
C ASN A 81 -8.79 0.53 10.42
N ARG A 82 -7.65 0.85 9.76
CA ARG A 82 -7.43 0.59 8.34
C ARG A 82 -6.19 -0.25 8.05
N LEU A 83 -6.06 -1.39 8.74
CA LEU A 83 -5.02 -2.34 8.37
C LEU A 83 -5.20 -2.80 6.91
N PRO A 84 -4.12 -2.89 6.11
CA PRO A 84 -4.19 -3.22 4.68
C PRO A 84 -4.95 -4.50 4.33
N ILE A 85 -4.91 -5.50 5.19
CA ILE A 85 -5.68 -6.74 4.99
C ILE A 85 -7.20 -6.51 5.02
N GLY A 86 -7.65 -5.40 5.59
CA GLY A 86 -9.06 -5.06 5.69
C GLY A 86 -9.84 -5.75 6.81
N ASP A 87 -11.14 -5.47 6.83
CA ASP A 87 -12.10 -6.09 7.75
C ASP A 87 -12.72 -7.35 7.10
N MET A 88 -12.62 -8.49 7.77
CA MET A 88 -13.14 -9.76 7.25
C MET A 88 -14.64 -9.79 7.06
N ASN A 89 -15.41 -9.02 7.83
CA ASN A 89 -16.86 -8.93 7.63
C ASN A 89 -17.16 -8.17 6.34
N ILE A 90 -16.41 -7.12 6.05
CA ILE A 90 -16.52 -6.37 4.81
C ILE A 90 -16.08 -7.24 3.63
N ILE A 91 -14.91 -7.88 3.72
CA ILE A 91 -14.37 -8.72 2.64
C ILE A 91 -15.34 -9.83 2.26
N LYS A 92 -15.98 -10.47 3.24
CA LYS A 92 -16.95 -11.55 3.01
C LYS A 92 -18.26 -11.09 2.40
N THR A 93 -18.61 -9.82 2.52
CA THR A 93 -19.94 -9.32 2.16
C THR A 93 -19.94 -8.20 1.12
N ILE A 94 -18.78 -7.62 0.80
CA ILE A 94 -18.66 -6.52 -0.15
C ILE A 94 -19.17 -6.94 -1.53
N LYS A 95 -20.02 -6.12 -2.12
CA LYS A 95 -20.58 -6.38 -3.45
C LYS A 95 -19.61 -5.95 -4.55
N ARG A 96 -19.66 -6.66 -5.68
CA ARG A 96 -18.89 -6.38 -6.88
C ARG A 96 -18.93 -4.89 -7.27
N GLU A 97 -20.13 -4.30 -7.25
CA GLU A 97 -20.35 -2.88 -7.62
C GLU A 97 -19.49 -1.93 -6.77
N ARG A 98 -19.33 -2.22 -5.47
CA ARG A 98 -18.52 -1.40 -4.57
C ARG A 98 -17.02 -1.51 -4.87
N ILE A 99 -16.57 -2.70 -5.27
CA ILE A 99 -15.18 -2.92 -5.69
C ILE A 99 -14.92 -2.16 -6.99
N LEU A 100 -15.84 -2.26 -7.95
CA LEU A 100 -15.78 -1.56 -9.22
C LEU A 100 -15.81 -0.04 -9.04
N ASP A 101 -16.66 0.48 -8.16
CA ASP A 101 -16.73 1.92 -7.83
C ASP A 101 -15.41 2.43 -7.25
N PHE A 102 -14.80 1.63 -6.35
CA PHE A 102 -13.50 1.95 -5.80
C PHE A 102 -12.41 2.01 -6.89
N TYR A 103 -12.36 1.00 -7.73
CA TYR A 103 -11.41 0.94 -8.84
C TYR A 103 -11.57 2.15 -9.76
N LYS A 104 -12.76 2.43 -10.26
CA LYS A 104 -13.04 3.57 -11.13
C LYS A 104 -12.71 4.91 -10.47
N LYS A 105 -12.83 5.01 -9.16
CA LYS A 105 -12.54 6.23 -8.42
C LYS A 105 -11.04 6.47 -8.26
N TRP A 106 -10.25 5.42 -8.00
CA TRP A 106 -8.87 5.57 -7.56
C TRP A 106 -7.84 5.15 -8.62
N TYR A 107 -8.17 4.21 -9.51
CA TYR A 107 -7.30 3.76 -10.58
C TYR A 107 -7.41 4.71 -11.78
N ARG A 108 -6.69 5.81 -11.68
CA ARG A 108 -6.68 6.89 -12.68
C ARG A 108 -5.24 7.34 -12.93
N PRO A 109 -4.88 7.73 -14.16
CA PRO A 109 -3.54 8.18 -14.49
C PRO A 109 -2.99 9.25 -13.54
N GLU A 110 -3.84 10.15 -13.06
CA GLU A 110 -3.46 11.24 -12.15
C GLU A 110 -2.99 10.75 -10.77
N ASN A 111 -3.38 9.53 -10.40
CA ASN A 111 -3.02 8.88 -9.14
C ASN A 111 -1.98 7.77 -9.31
N MET A 112 -1.40 7.61 -10.51
CA MET A 112 -0.49 6.51 -10.83
C MET A 112 0.89 7.01 -11.21
N ALA A 113 1.89 6.18 -10.95
CA ALA A 113 3.24 6.37 -11.45
C ALA A 113 3.78 5.03 -11.95
N ILE A 114 4.55 5.06 -13.01
CA ILE A 114 5.30 3.91 -13.49
C ILE A 114 6.76 4.17 -13.17
N VAL A 115 7.37 3.22 -12.49
CA VAL A 115 8.80 3.23 -12.16
C VAL A 115 9.43 2.01 -12.82
N ALA A 116 10.44 2.22 -13.62
CA ALA A 116 11.20 1.16 -14.25
C ALA A 116 12.67 1.28 -13.88
N VAL A 117 13.28 0.15 -13.51
CA VAL A 117 14.68 0.08 -13.09
C VAL A 117 15.33 -1.12 -13.77
N GLY A 118 16.46 -0.92 -14.41
CA GLY A 118 17.20 -1.99 -15.07
C GLY A 118 18.23 -1.47 -16.07
N ASP A 119 18.89 -2.36 -16.76
CA ASP A 119 19.80 -2.04 -17.88
C ASP A 119 19.00 -1.90 -19.17
N ILE A 120 18.42 -0.73 -19.38
CA ILE A 120 17.50 -0.43 -20.46
C ILE A 120 17.77 0.97 -21.04
N ASP A 121 17.49 1.12 -22.34
CA ASP A 121 17.49 2.42 -23.01
C ASP A 121 16.28 3.25 -22.55
N GLU A 122 16.53 4.28 -21.75
CA GLU A 122 15.50 5.12 -21.12
C GLU A 122 14.55 5.73 -22.15
N ALA A 123 15.08 6.24 -23.27
CA ALA A 123 14.28 6.91 -24.28
C ALA A 123 13.34 5.94 -25.02
N LYS A 124 13.81 4.73 -25.29
CA LYS A 124 12.99 3.68 -25.92
C LYS A 124 11.91 3.19 -24.95
N LEU A 125 12.25 3.02 -23.68
CA LEU A 125 11.30 2.59 -22.66
C LEU A 125 10.23 3.65 -22.42
N GLU A 126 10.60 4.91 -22.27
CA GLU A 126 9.65 6.02 -22.11
C GLU A 126 8.67 6.08 -23.27
N LYS A 127 9.18 5.94 -24.51
CA LYS A 127 8.35 5.90 -25.70
C LYS A 127 7.36 4.72 -25.66
N ALA A 128 7.82 3.52 -25.33
CA ALA A 128 6.99 2.33 -25.24
C ALA A 128 5.89 2.47 -24.15
N ILE A 129 6.23 3.02 -23.00
CA ILE A 129 5.27 3.31 -21.93
C ILE A 129 4.20 4.29 -22.43
N LYS A 130 4.61 5.40 -23.05
CA LYS A 130 3.67 6.39 -23.59
C LYS A 130 2.74 5.81 -24.66
N GLU A 131 3.27 4.99 -25.56
CA GLU A 131 2.47 4.32 -26.59
C GLU A 131 1.40 3.39 -26.02
N VAL A 132 1.71 2.66 -24.95
CA VAL A 132 0.78 1.70 -24.34
C VAL A 132 -0.21 2.37 -23.41
N MET A 133 0.19 3.42 -22.68
CA MET A 133 -0.65 4.06 -21.63
C MET A 133 -1.47 5.24 -22.13
N ASN A 134 -1.31 5.66 -23.40
CA ASN A 134 -1.88 6.90 -23.91
C ASN A 134 -3.42 6.90 -24.04
N ASP A 135 -4.04 5.74 -24.09
CA ASP A 135 -5.50 5.57 -24.24
C ASP A 135 -6.24 5.47 -22.89
N ILE A 136 -5.51 5.42 -21.76
CA ILE A 136 -6.14 5.42 -20.45
C ILE A 136 -6.78 6.80 -20.22
N PRO A 137 -8.12 6.88 -20.04
CA PRO A 137 -8.79 8.16 -19.94
C PRO A 137 -8.40 8.89 -18.65
N SER A 138 -7.90 10.12 -18.82
CA SER A 138 -7.67 11.04 -17.71
C SER A 138 -8.95 11.76 -17.29
N SER A 139 -9.07 12.10 -16.02
CA SER A 139 -10.18 12.94 -15.53
C SER A 139 -9.79 14.41 -15.58
N SER A 140 -10.70 15.27 -16.00
CA SER A 140 -10.52 16.73 -15.89
C SER A 140 -10.57 17.23 -14.45
N GLU A 141 -11.06 16.42 -13.52
CA GLU A 141 -11.08 16.72 -12.09
C GLU A 141 -9.88 16.04 -11.42
N VAL A 142 -8.80 16.78 -11.25
CA VAL A 142 -7.69 16.36 -10.39
C VAL A 142 -8.17 16.40 -8.94
N LYS A 143 -8.65 15.28 -8.43
CA LYS A 143 -8.87 15.13 -6.99
C LYS A 143 -7.52 14.85 -6.36
N GLN A 144 -6.96 15.86 -5.73
CA GLN A 144 -5.79 15.63 -4.86
C GLN A 144 -6.18 14.60 -3.81
N SER A 145 -5.32 13.58 -3.66
CA SER A 145 -5.47 12.67 -2.52
C SER A 145 -5.37 13.51 -1.25
N PRO A 146 -6.32 13.39 -0.33
CA PRO A 146 -6.24 14.14 0.92
C PRO A 146 -4.98 13.71 1.68
N VAL A 147 -4.21 14.69 2.12
CA VAL A 147 -3.09 14.43 3.02
C VAL A 147 -3.67 14.18 4.41
N TYR A 148 -3.31 13.08 5.01
CA TYR A 148 -3.80 12.70 6.32
C TYR A 148 -2.68 12.83 7.34
N ASP A 149 -2.81 13.81 8.22
CA ASP A 149 -1.87 13.99 9.30
C ASP A 149 -2.17 13.01 10.45
N LEU A 150 -1.10 12.52 11.08
CA LEU A 150 -1.23 11.80 12.33
C LEU A 150 -1.32 12.83 13.46
N PRO A 151 -2.42 12.88 14.23
CA PRO A 151 -2.54 13.84 15.33
C PRO A 151 -1.44 13.65 16.36
N VAL A 152 -0.88 14.75 16.84
CA VAL A 152 0.12 14.73 17.91
C VAL A 152 -0.52 14.25 19.20
N GLN A 153 0.03 13.20 19.78
CA GLN A 153 -0.39 12.73 21.09
C GLN A 153 0.34 13.50 22.20
N THR A 154 -0.37 14.34 22.90
CA THR A 154 0.19 15.14 24.02
C THR A 154 0.13 14.42 25.36
N LYS A 155 -0.62 13.34 25.46
CA LYS A 155 -0.80 12.55 26.69
C LYS A 155 -0.02 11.25 26.63
N LYS A 156 0.60 10.88 27.75
CA LYS A 156 1.19 9.55 27.92
C LYS A 156 0.08 8.53 28.05
N GLU A 157 0.13 7.50 27.24
CA GLU A 157 -0.79 6.36 27.31
C GLU A 157 0.00 5.10 27.69
N ILE A 158 -0.60 4.22 28.46
CA ILE A 158 -0.04 2.92 28.83
C ILE A 158 -1.04 1.87 28.42
N ALA A 159 -0.60 0.93 27.61
CA ALA A 159 -1.39 -0.22 27.20
C ALA A 159 -0.73 -1.53 27.66
N ILE A 160 -1.54 -2.44 28.20
CA ILE A 160 -1.10 -3.78 28.59
C ILE A 160 -1.81 -4.78 27.67
N ILE A 161 -1.03 -5.35 26.73
CA ILE A 161 -1.52 -6.36 25.80
C ILE A 161 -1.13 -7.73 26.33
N LYS A 162 -2.12 -8.60 26.52
CA LYS A 162 -1.91 -9.99 26.96
C LYS A 162 -2.24 -10.95 25.83
N ASP A 163 -1.38 -11.94 25.65
CA ASP A 163 -1.61 -13.08 24.76
C ASP A 163 -1.09 -14.36 25.38
N LYS A 164 -1.82 -15.47 25.20
CA LYS A 164 -1.49 -16.77 25.80
C LYS A 164 -0.18 -17.38 25.30
N GLU A 165 0.27 -16.98 24.12
CA GLU A 165 1.51 -17.47 23.50
C GLU A 165 2.71 -16.58 23.82
N GLN A 166 2.49 -15.40 24.41
CA GLN A 166 3.58 -14.51 24.82
C GLN A 166 4.26 -15.04 26.08
N LYS A 167 5.45 -15.61 25.92
CA LYS A 167 6.20 -16.27 27.01
C LYS A 167 6.93 -15.29 27.92
N TYR A 168 7.37 -14.16 27.39
CA TYR A 168 8.18 -13.18 28.10
C TYR A 168 7.56 -11.80 28.02
N PRO A 169 7.66 -10.99 29.10
CA PRO A 169 7.24 -9.61 29.04
C PRO A 169 8.12 -8.82 28.06
N VAL A 170 7.51 -8.00 27.23
CA VAL A 170 8.19 -7.07 26.31
C VAL A 170 7.67 -5.67 26.64
N ILE A 171 8.56 -4.71 26.79
CA ILE A 171 8.22 -3.32 26.99
C ILE A 171 8.64 -2.54 25.74
N ASN A 172 7.68 -1.91 25.09
CA ASN A 172 7.93 -1.02 23.97
C ASN A 172 7.57 0.40 24.37
N ILE A 173 8.44 1.34 24.05
CA ILE A 173 8.21 2.77 24.25
C ILE A 173 8.15 3.41 22.86
N TYR A 174 7.00 4.00 22.54
CA TYR A 174 6.78 4.69 21.28
C TYR A 174 6.71 6.19 21.55
N MET A 175 7.51 6.94 20.82
CA MET A 175 7.49 8.40 20.83
C MET A 175 7.11 8.87 19.42
N ARG A 176 5.98 9.54 19.32
CA ARG A 176 5.58 10.18 18.07
C ARG A 176 6.23 11.57 18.01
N LYS A 177 6.92 11.86 16.92
CA LYS A 177 7.44 13.19 16.60
C LYS A 177 6.59 13.81 15.51
N ASP A 178 6.44 15.12 15.54
CA ASP A 178 5.67 15.89 14.55
C ASP A 178 6.29 15.90 13.15
N ASP A 179 7.49 15.37 13.01
CA ASP A 179 8.36 15.58 11.85
C ASP A 179 8.73 14.27 11.12
N PHE A 180 7.70 13.44 10.83
CA PHE A 180 7.86 12.40 9.82
C PHE A 180 7.47 12.93 8.43
N GLY A 181 7.90 14.15 8.12
CA GLY A 181 7.82 14.70 6.77
C GLY A 181 8.66 13.87 5.79
N ALA A 182 8.16 13.72 4.57
CA ALA A 182 8.96 13.13 3.50
C ALA A 182 10.33 13.82 3.45
N ILE A 183 11.40 13.05 3.34
CA ILE A 183 12.76 13.57 3.17
C ILE A 183 12.78 14.41 1.89
N LYS A 184 12.81 15.73 2.02
CA LYS A 184 12.76 16.68 0.90
C LYS A 184 14.04 17.49 0.76
N THR A 185 14.79 17.62 1.84
CA THR A 185 15.98 18.47 1.89
C THR A 185 17.21 17.68 2.34
N LYS A 186 18.40 18.25 2.11
CA LYS A 186 19.66 17.67 2.65
C LYS A 186 19.67 17.64 4.17
N GLU A 187 19.01 18.59 4.81
CA GLU A 187 18.88 18.64 6.26
C GLU A 187 17.99 17.51 6.78
N ASP A 188 16.91 17.15 6.09
CA ASP A 188 16.08 15.99 6.44
C ASP A 188 16.88 14.68 6.36
N VAL A 189 17.71 14.52 5.31
CA VAL A 189 18.63 13.38 5.20
C VAL A 189 19.60 13.33 6.38
N ARG A 190 20.24 14.46 6.70
CA ARG A 190 21.18 14.56 7.81
C ARG A 190 20.52 14.19 9.14
N ASN A 191 19.32 14.74 9.40
CA ASN A 191 18.56 14.45 10.62
C ASN A 191 18.14 13.00 10.69
N SER A 192 17.75 12.38 9.57
CA SER A 192 17.45 10.94 9.49
C SER A 192 18.67 10.10 9.84
N LEU A 193 19.83 10.40 9.27
CA LEU A 193 21.08 9.69 9.57
C LEU A 193 21.49 9.87 11.04
N LEU A 194 21.41 11.07 11.60
CA LEU A 194 21.71 11.31 13.02
C LEU A 194 20.77 10.52 13.94
N ASN A 195 19.49 10.45 13.60
CA ASN A 195 18.53 9.64 14.35
C ASN A 195 18.85 8.14 14.29
N GLN A 196 19.29 7.61 13.13
CA GLN A 196 19.71 6.21 12.99
C GLN A 196 20.95 5.90 13.84
N ILE A 197 21.95 6.79 13.80
CA ILE A 197 23.19 6.62 14.59
C ILE A 197 22.90 6.71 16.09
N SER A 198 21.99 7.58 16.51
CA SER A 198 21.66 7.75 17.92
C SER A 198 20.78 6.63 18.49
N ALA A 199 20.17 5.83 17.64
CA ALA A 199 19.31 4.71 18.03
C ALA A 199 20.05 3.34 18.01
N SER A 200 21.28 3.30 17.53
CA SER A 200 22.18 2.13 17.54
C SER A 200 23.00 2.08 18.85
#